data_726509759c1c1577b015d819e8b36b52
#
_entry.id   726509759c1c1577b015d819e8b36b52
#
_cell.length_a   1.000
_cell.length_b   1.000
_cell.length_c   1.000
_cell.angle_alpha   90.00
_cell.angle_beta   90.00
_cell.angle_gamma   90.00
#
_symmetry.space_group_name_H-M   'P 1'
#
loop_
_entity.id
_entity.type
_entity.pdbx_description
1 polymer ?
#
loop_
_entity_poly.entity_id
_entity_poly.type
_entity_poly.pdbx_seq_one_letter_code
_entity_poly.pdbx_strand_id
1 'polypeptide(L)'
;MINFKYVKWKNFLATGNIPSSVILDKSVTTLVIGENGAGKSTVLDALCFVLFGKAYRPIKKAQLVNSINQRDCEVEIEFQIGTNQFKVIRGIKPNTFQIWRNGKELDQEAHSKDFQKILEDQILKLNYRSFTQVVILGSSCFIPFMQLPTSHRREVVEDILDIKIFSVMNMLLKQNYKMVQTELTELSVEDRLHKNNKQLQEKHFNNIEEISTQRIEALNKEKENYQNDLANKQAKVSDLEEKITTLISAGGEYDKMTTLKILMESKKTSTEKKIEFFNEKDSCDVCEQPIEQSFKDVRVGELETKLSEYDVALGQMMTRLDKMESSIQKMSEHSRLIDILKSEIKSVTGLLERCQNDLNALNKEKDKTDELKKQIEELNVKIQEVDVRIKDLKQENFYLDICKNLLHDTGIKSKIIKQYLPVMNQTIQKYLGVLDFYINFTLNEQFEETIKSRYRDDFSYASFSEGEKMRIDLALMFTWREIARLKNSTNTNLLIIDEIFDSSLDATGTDDFLKILNSLESQNIFVISHKGDVMFDKFNSIIKFEKQKNFSKMIEP
;
A
#
# COMPACT_ATOMS: atom_id res chain seq x y z
N MET A 1 -16.37 6.18 1.30
CA MET A 1 -17.12 4.95 0.97
C MET A 1 -17.59 5.05 -0.46
N ILE A 2 -17.41 4.01 -1.25
CA ILE A 2 -17.96 3.88 -2.61
C ILE A 2 -19.35 3.27 -2.48
N ASN A 3 -20.35 3.98 -2.92
CA ASN A 3 -21.73 3.50 -2.91
C ASN A 3 -22.17 3.14 -4.32
N PHE A 4 -22.14 1.85 -4.66
CA PHE A 4 -22.61 1.34 -5.93
C PHE A 4 -24.13 1.36 -5.97
N LYS A 5 -24.69 1.97 -7.03
CA LYS A 5 -26.13 2.17 -7.24
C LYS A 5 -26.76 1.08 -8.08
N TYR A 6 -26.26 0.93 -9.29
CA TYR A 6 -26.73 -0.12 -10.19
C TYR A 6 -25.64 -0.52 -11.17
N VAL A 7 -25.76 -1.71 -11.73
CA VAL A 7 -25.03 -2.19 -12.90
C VAL A 7 -26.03 -2.66 -13.96
N LYS A 8 -25.78 -2.26 -15.21
CA LYS A 8 -26.63 -2.56 -16.36
C LYS A 8 -25.78 -3.07 -17.51
N TRP A 9 -26.26 -4.09 -18.20
CA TRP A 9 -25.54 -4.66 -19.33
C TRP A 9 -26.47 -5.14 -20.43
N LYS A 10 -26.03 -5.08 -21.69
CA LYS A 10 -26.72 -5.60 -22.89
C LYS A 10 -25.70 -6.27 -23.81
N ASN A 11 -26.14 -7.28 -24.55
CA ASN A 11 -25.32 -8.06 -25.47
C ASN A 11 -24.00 -8.57 -24.83
N PHE A 12 -24.05 -8.83 -23.56
CA PHE A 12 -22.92 -9.27 -22.73
C PHE A 12 -23.13 -10.73 -22.31
N LEU A 13 -22.21 -11.61 -22.69
CA LEU A 13 -22.30 -13.06 -22.47
C LEU A 13 -23.65 -13.64 -22.95
N ALA A 14 -24.41 -14.25 -22.05
CA ALA A 14 -25.71 -14.84 -22.38
C ALA A 14 -26.87 -13.82 -22.46
N THR A 15 -26.63 -12.56 -22.10
CA THR A 15 -27.69 -11.51 -22.19
C THR A 15 -27.81 -10.97 -23.61
N GLY A 16 -29.03 -10.86 -24.08
CA GLY A 16 -29.32 -10.33 -25.42
C GLY A 16 -29.41 -8.81 -25.48
N ASN A 17 -30.14 -8.30 -26.49
CA ASN A 17 -30.26 -6.86 -26.75
C ASN A 17 -31.15 -6.12 -25.72
N ILE A 18 -32.02 -6.84 -25.01
CA ILE A 18 -32.79 -6.29 -23.88
C ILE A 18 -31.84 -6.16 -22.69
N PRO A 19 -31.60 -4.94 -22.17
CA PRO A 19 -30.69 -4.75 -21.06
C PRO A 19 -31.20 -5.44 -19.79
N SER A 20 -30.29 -6.05 -19.06
CA SER A 20 -30.48 -6.45 -17.65
C SER A 20 -29.89 -5.38 -16.74
N SER A 21 -30.58 -5.04 -15.65
CA SER A 21 -30.13 -4.04 -14.69
C SER A 21 -30.33 -4.53 -13.27
N VAL A 22 -29.29 -4.55 -12.47
CA VAL A 22 -29.34 -4.91 -11.05
C VAL A 22 -29.10 -3.65 -10.23
N ILE A 23 -30.07 -3.32 -9.37
CA ILE A 23 -29.93 -2.24 -8.38
C ILE A 23 -29.15 -2.80 -7.20
N LEU A 24 -28.02 -2.17 -6.90
CA LEU A 24 -27.03 -2.70 -5.94
C LEU A 24 -27.24 -2.17 -4.51
N ASP A 25 -28.05 -1.15 -4.32
CA ASP A 25 -28.34 -0.51 -3.04
C ASP A 25 -29.82 -0.59 -2.61
N LYS A 26 -30.62 -1.47 -3.22
CA LYS A 26 -32.05 -1.63 -2.94
C LYS A 26 -32.33 -2.29 -1.59
N SER A 27 -31.51 -3.24 -1.19
CA SER A 27 -31.75 -4.07 -0.01
C SER A 27 -30.46 -4.43 0.70
N VAL A 28 -30.53 -4.64 2.02
CA VAL A 28 -29.37 -5.06 2.82
C VAL A 28 -28.89 -6.43 2.36
N THR A 29 -29.81 -7.38 2.17
CA THR A 29 -29.46 -8.72 1.70
C THR A 29 -30.31 -9.09 0.49
N THR A 30 -29.66 -9.54 -0.58
CA THR A 30 -30.31 -9.97 -1.82
C THR A 30 -29.85 -11.36 -2.21
N LEU A 31 -30.78 -12.27 -2.38
CA LEU A 31 -30.51 -13.61 -2.89
C LEU A 31 -30.66 -13.64 -4.41
N VAL A 32 -29.63 -14.11 -5.10
CA VAL A 32 -29.63 -14.28 -6.55
C VAL A 32 -29.72 -15.76 -6.89
N ILE A 33 -30.81 -16.15 -7.50
CA ILE A 33 -31.12 -17.55 -7.83
C ILE A 33 -31.33 -17.78 -9.32
N GLY A 34 -31.29 -19.01 -9.73
CA GLY A 34 -31.56 -19.44 -11.10
C GLY A 34 -30.83 -20.74 -11.42
N GLU A 35 -31.24 -21.38 -12.50
CA GLU A 35 -30.62 -22.61 -12.97
C GLU A 35 -29.15 -22.41 -13.38
N ASN A 36 -28.42 -23.54 -13.54
CA ASN A 36 -27.06 -23.50 -14.05
C ASN A 36 -27.05 -22.93 -15.47
N GLY A 37 -26.18 -21.96 -15.70
CA GLY A 37 -26.12 -21.26 -16.99
C GLY A 37 -27.20 -20.20 -17.23
N ALA A 38 -28.08 -19.91 -16.26
CA ALA A 38 -29.09 -18.85 -16.36
C ALA A 38 -28.49 -17.43 -16.36
N GLY A 39 -27.22 -17.27 -16.01
CA GLY A 39 -26.54 -15.97 -16.05
C GLY A 39 -26.36 -15.29 -14.70
N LYS A 40 -26.49 -16.00 -13.57
CA LYS A 40 -26.29 -15.45 -12.22
C LYS A 40 -24.93 -14.75 -12.05
N SER A 41 -23.83 -15.44 -12.34
CA SER A 41 -22.47 -14.91 -12.21
C SER A 41 -22.11 -13.87 -13.28
N THR A 42 -23.00 -13.61 -14.26
CA THR A 42 -22.79 -12.55 -15.26
C THR A 42 -22.73 -11.16 -14.61
N VAL A 43 -23.39 -10.96 -13.47
CA VAL A 43 -23.29 -9.73 -12.68
C VAL A 43 -21.85 -9.44 -12.27
N LEU A 44 -21.12 -10.47 -11.81
CA LEU A 44 -19.70 -10.36 -11.41
C LEU A 44 -18.81 -10.00 -12.60
N ASP A 45 -19.02 -10.67 -13.73
CA ASP A 45 -18.28 -10.38 -14.96
C ASP A 45 -18.55 -8.96 -15.46
N ALA A 46 -19.80 -8.52 -15.40
CA ALA A 46 -20.22 -7.17 -15.80
C ALA A 46 -19.58 -6.11 -14.91
N LEU A 47 -19.62 -6.28 -13.58
CA LEU A 47 -18.98 -5.39 -12.62
C LEU A 47 -17.47 -5.29 -12.87
N CYS A 48 -16.80 -6.43 -12.98
CA CYS A 48 -15.36 -6.43 -13.22
C CYS A 48 -14.99 -5.86 -14.59
N PHE A 49 -15.78 -6.17 -15.61
CA PHE A 49 -15.52 -5.67 -16.95
C PHE A 49 -15.70 -4.14 -17.04
N VAL A 50 -16.77 -3.59 -16.49
CA VAL A 50 -17.00 -2.13 -16.58
C VAL A 50 -15.97 -1.34 -15.78
N LEU A 51 -15.57 -1.82 -14.61
CA LEU A 51 -14.59 -1.14 -13.74
C LEU A 51 -13.15 -1.35 -14.21
N PHE A 52 -12.77 -2.58 -14.59
CA PHE A 52 -11.38 -2.96 -14.81
C PHE A 52 -11.06 -3.43 -16.25
N GLY A 53 -12.03 -3.46 -17.14
CA GLY A 53 -11.86 -3.86 -18.54
C GLY A 53 -11.65 -5.36 -18.78
N LYS A 54 -11.82 -6.20 -17.74
CA LYS A 54 -11.73 -7.66 -17.80
C LYS A 54 -12.81 -8.31 -16.94
N ALA A 55 -13.30 -9.45 -17.36
CA ALA A 55 -14.28 -10.21 -16.59
C ALA A 55 -13.69 -10.76 -15.29
N TYR A 56 -14.57 -11.18 -14.37
CA TYR A 56 -14.18 -11.90 -13.16
C TYR A 56 -13.67 -13.30 -13.50
N ARG A 57 -14.41 -14.02 -14.33
CA ARG A 57 -13.99 -15.31 -14.87
C ARG A 57 -12.89 -15.15 -15.92
N PRO A 58 -12.00 -16.15 -16.13
CA PRO A 58 -10.90 -16.10 -17.09
C PRO A 58 -11.41 -16.20 -18.56
N ILE A 59 -12.26 -15.25 -18.96
CA ILE A 59 -12.89 -15.16 -20.27
C ILE A 59 -12.16 -14.08 -21.09
N LYS A 60 -11.78 -14.40 -22.33
CA LYS A 60 -11.16 -13.42 -23.23
C LYS A 60 -12.15 -12.32 -23.60
N LYS A 61 -11.67 -11.07 -23.71
CA LYS A 61 -12.51 -9.89 -24.00
C LYS A 61 -13.45 -10.09 -25.22
N ALA A 62 -12.96 -10.73 -26.27
CA ALA A 62 -13.76 -11.01 -27.46
C ALA A 62 -14.96 -11.95 -27.21
N GLN A 63 -14.85 -12.84 -26.22
CA GLN A 63 -15.88 -13.81 -25.85
C GLN A 63 -16.95 -13.23 -24.92
N LEU A 64 -16.76 -12.00 -24.42
CA LEU A 64 -17.75 -11.29 -23.61
C LEU A 64 -18.92 -10.78 -24.43
N VAL A 65 -18.72 -10.59 -25.72
CA VAL A 65 -19.81 -10.21 -26.64
C VAL A 65 -20.75 -11.39 -26.82
N ASN A 66 -22.05 -11.13 -26.73
CA ASN A 66 -23.06 -12.15 -26.95
C ASN A 66 -22.85 -12.85 -28.32
N SER A 67 -22.78 -14.17 -28.30
CA SER A 67 -22.42 -14.99 -29.46
C SER A 67 -23.46 -14.96 -30.59
N ILE A 68 -24.70 -14.62 -30.28
CA ILE A 68 -25.81 -14.52 -31.24
C ILE A 68 -25.82 -13.16 -31.93
N ASN A 69 -25.79 -12.08 -31.11
CA ASN A 69 -25.90 -10.71 -31.62
C ASN A 69 -24.57 -10.16 -32.15
N GLN A 70 -23.45 -10.58 -31.60
CA GLN A 70 -22.05 -10.28 -31.99
C GLN A 70 -21.67 -8.79 -32.08
N ARG A 71 -22.52 -7.89 -31.58
CA ARG A 71 -22.34 -6.43 -31.61
C ARG A 71 -23.00 -5.75 -30.42
N ASP A 72 -22.75 -4.45 -30.29
CA ASP A 72 -23.38 -3.54 -29.32
C ASP A 72 -23.34 -4.06 -27.87
N CYS A 73 -22.22 -4.72 -27.53
CA CYS A 73 -21.96 -5.15 -26.15
C CYS A 73 -21.61 -3.93 -25.30
N GLU A 74 -22.42 -3.64 -24.31
CA GLU A 74 -22.25 -2.49 -23.44
C GLU A 74 -22.54 -2.85 -21.99
N VAL A 75 -21.71 -2.34 -21.09
CA VAL A 75 -21.90 -2.43 -19.65
C VAL A 75 -21.76 -1.04 -19.05
N GLU A 76 -22.69 -0.69 -18.19
CA GLU A 76 -22.78 0.59 -17.50
C GLU A 76 -22.86 0.35 -16.00
N ILE A 77 -22.18 1.18 -15.22
CA ILE A 77 -22.27 1.20 -13.75
C ILE A 77 -22.39 2.63 -13.26
N GLU A 78 -23.19 2.82 -12.22
CA GLU A 78 -23.30 4.07 -11.51
C GLU A 78 -22.94 3.87 -10.05
N PHE A 79 -22.13 4.79 -9.51
CA PHE A 79 -21.74 4.79 -8.11
C PHE A 79 -21.47 6.21 -7.60
N GLN A 80 -21.49 6.37 -6.30
CA GLN A 80 -21.27 7.64 -5.62
C GLN A 80 -20.09 7.54 -4.67
N ILE A 81 -19.24 8.57 -4.65
CA ILE A 81 -18.14 8.73 -3.69
C ILE A 81 -18.26 10.10 -3.05
N GLY A 82 -18.60 10.13 -1.77
CA GLY A 82 -18.92 11.39 -1.08
C GLY A 82 -20.10 12.09 -1.75
N THR A 83 -19.90 13.31 -2.24
CA THR A 83 -20.90 14.09 -2.97
C THR A 83 -20.86 13.92 -4.49
N ASN A 84 -19.84 13.22 -5.02
CA ASN A 84 -19.66 13.05 -6.45
C ASN A 84 -20.35 11.78 -6.95
N GLN A 85 -21.14 11.93 -7.99
CA GLN A 85 -21.77 10.84 -8.71
C GLN A 85 -20.91 10.49 -9.93
N PHE A 86 -20.62 9.22 -10.10
CA PHE A 86 -19.84 8.68 -11.21
C PHE A 86 -20.66 7.68 -11.99
N LYS A 87 -20.51 7.74 -13.33
CA LYS A 87 -21.06 6.76 -14.24
C LYS A 87 -19.94 6.31 -15.17
N VAL A 88 -19.78 5.00 -15.31
CA VAL A 88 -18.81 4.40 -16.21
C VAL A 88 -19.53 3.55 -17.24
N ILE A 89 -19.20 3.76 -18.51
CA ILE A 89 -19.75 2.99 -19.63
C ILE A 89 -18.58 2.34 -20.36
N ARG A 90 -18.68 1.04 -20.59
CA ARG A 90 -17.68 0.29 -21.34
C ARG A 90 -18.34 -0.63 -22.36
N GLY A 91 -17.86 -0.55 -23.60
CA GLY A 91 -18.40 -1.33 -24.71
C GLY A 91 -17.36 -2.17 -25.43
N ILE A 92 -17.88 -3.15 -26.18
CA ILE A 92 -17.14 -3.96 -27.15
C ILE A 92 -17.96 -4.00 -28.44
N LYS A 93 -17.35 -3.57 -29.55
CA LYS A 93 -18.00 -3.51 -30.87
C LYS A 93 -19.28 -2.63 -30.87
N PRO A 94 -19.14 -1.28 -30.74
CA PRO A 94 -17.89 -0.51 -30.76
C PRO A 94 -17.09 -0.59 -29.42
N ASN A 95 -15.77 -0.36 -29.50
CA ASN A 95 -14.95 -0.27 -28.30
C ASN A 95 -15.10 1.13 -27.71
N THR A 96 -15.84 1.22 -26.60
CA THR A 96 -16.10 2.47 -25.87
C THR A 96 -15.60 2.35 -24.45
N PHE A 97 -15.12 3.48 -23.91
CA PHE A 97 -14.79 3.61 -22.49
C PHE A 97 -15.00 5.06 -22.09
N GLN A 98 -16.00 5.34 -21.30
CA GLN A 98 -16.40 6.67 -20.88
C GLN A 98 -16.55 6.71 -19.37
N ILE A 99 -16.09 7.80 -18.76
CA ILE A 99 -16.26 8.09 -17.33
C ILE A 99 -16.96 9.44 -17.22
N TRP A 100 -18.05 9.47 -16.51
CA TRP A 100 -18.84 10.66 -16.24
C TRP A 100 -18.75 11.02 -14.76
N ARG A 101 -18.60 12.30 -14.46
CA ARG A 101 -18.64 12.83 -13.10
C ARG A 101 -19.69 13.94 -13.01
N ASN A 102 -20.68 13.77 -12.14
CA ASN A 102 -21.79 14.72 -11.94
C ASN A 102 -22.47 15.15 -13.25
N GLY A 103 -22.69 14.20 -14.18
CA GLY A 103 -23.33 14.43 -15.46
C GLY A 103 -22.44 15.02 -16.57
N LYS A 104 -21.15 15.29 -16.29
CA LYS A 104 -20.16 15.68 -17.31
C LYS A 104 -19.23 14.53 -17.62
N GLU A 105 -18.99 14.27 -18.90
CA GLU A 105 -17.97 13.33 -19.34
C GLU A 105 -16.58 13.89 -19.03
N LEU A 106 -15.68 13.06 -18.51
CA LEU A 106 -14.29 13.42 -18.30
C LEU A 106 -13.57 13.36 -19.65
N ASP A 107 -12.86 14.44 -20.01
CA ASP A 107 -12.14 14.55 -21.26
C ASP A 107 -11.06 13.46 -21.38
N GLN A 108 -11.08 12.76 -22.51
CA GLN A 108 -10.12 11.71 -22.85
C GLN A 108 -8.94 12.29 -23.64
N GLU A 109 -8.17 13.22 -23.08
CA GLU A 109 -6.91 13.67 -23.71
C GLU A 109 -5.81 12.59 -23.68
N ALA A 110 -5.98 11.53 -22.90
CA ALA A 110 -5.01 10.47 -22.70
C ALA A 110 -5.42 9.14 -23.37
N HIS A 111 -4.43 8.29 -23.68
CA HIS A 111 -4.68 6.92 -24.14
C HIS A 111 -5.56 6.14 -23.14
N SER A 112 -6.39 5.22 -23.65
CA SER A 112 -7.34 4.43 -22.85
C SER A 112 -6.71 3.70 -21.63
N LYS A 113 -5.40 3.41 -21.68
CA LYS A 113 -4.64 2.83 -20.55
C LYS A 113 -4.43 3.82 -19.41
N ASP A 114 -4.20 5.09 -19.73
CA ASP A 114 -4.00 6.12 -18.71
C ASP A 114 -5.36 6.49 -18.09
N PHE A 115 -6.43 6.44 -18.90
CA PHE A 115 -7.79 6.63 -18.41
C PHE A 115 -8.25 5.50 -17.47
N GLN A 116 -7.81 4.26 -17.71
CA GLN A 116 -8.01 3.15 -16.77
C GLN A 116 -7.31 3.39 -15.43
N LYS A 117 -6.09 3.91 -15.45
CA LYS A 117 -5.35 4.27 -14.22
C LYS A 117 -6.04 5.38 -13.44
N ILE A 118 -6.61 6.39 -14.13
CA ILE A 118 -7.41 7.44 -13.48
C ILE A 118 -8.58 6.81 -12.72
N LEU A 119 -9.30 5.87 -13.35
CA LEU A 119 -10.40 5.17 -12.70
C LEU A 119 -9.93 4.36 -11.48
N GLU A 120 -8.87 3.57 -11.61
CA GLU A 120 -8.38 2.70 -10.55
C GLU A 120 -7.67 3.47 -9.42
N ASP A 121 -6.74 4.37 -9.75
CA ASP A 121 -5.85 4.99 -8.77
C ASP A 121 -6.42 6.27 -8.16
N GLN A 122 -7.21 7.06 -8.92
CA GLN A 122 -7.71 8.35 -8.46
C GLN A 122 -9.18 8.32 -8.01
N ILE A 123 -10.04 7.56 -8.71
CA ILE A 123 -11.47 7.53 -8.44
C ILE A 123 -11.80 6.40 -7.46
N LEU A 124 -11.54 5.15 -7.83
CA LEU A 124 -11.87 3.99 -7.01
C LEU A 124 -10.87 3.75 -5.87
N LYS A 125 -9.61 4.10 -6.09
CA LYS A 125 -8.48 3.78 -5.22
C LYS A 125 -8.35 2.26 -4.96
N LEU A 126 -8.84 1.46 -5.90
CA LEU A 126 -8.85 0.02 -5.89
C LEU A 126 -8.44 -0.51 -7.25
N ASN A 127 -7.47 -1.41 -7.28
CA ASN A 127 -7.19 -2.20 -8.46
C ASN A 127 -8.10 -3.44 -8.52
N TYR A 128 -8.09 -4.14 -9.65
CA TYR A 128 -8.88 -5.35 -9.84
C TYR A 128 -8.68 -6.39 -8.74
N ARG A 129 -7.42 -6.60 -8.31
CA ARG A 129 -7.09 -7.64 -7.31
C ARG A 129 -7.64 -7.28 -5.94
N SER A 130 -7.43 -6.05 -5.51
CA SER A 130 -7.94 -5.56 -4.22
C SER A 130 -9.46 -5.52 -4.21
N PHE A 131 -10.09 -5.13 -5.33
CA PHE A 131 -11.54 -5.17 -5.48
C PHE A 131 -12.08 -6.59 -5.31
N THR A 132 -11.49 -7.58 -5.99
CA THR A 132 -11.95 -8.97 -5.89
C THR A 132 -11.72 -9.56 -4.50
N GLN A 133 -10.73 -9.10 -3.75
CA GLN A 133 -10.48 -9.57 -2.36
C GLN A 133 -11.40 -8.91 -1.31
N VAL A 134 -11.96 -7.74 -1.62
CA VAL A 134 -12.78 -6.98 -0.66
C VAL A 134 -14.28 -7.06 -0.98
N VAL A 135 -14.64 -7.18 -2.25
CA VAL A 135 -16.03 -7.09 -2.72
C VAL A 135 -16.61 -8.44 -3.13
N ILE A 136 -15.78 -9.33 -3.66
CA ILE A 136 -16.26 -10.59 -4.23
C ILE A 136 -15.64 -11.76 -3.47
N LEU A 137 -16.49 -12.69 -3.05
CA LEU A 137 -16.09 -14.00 -2.55
C LEU A 137 -16.78 -15.06 -3.40
N GLY A 138 -16.04 -15.93 -4.05
CA GLY A 138 -16.58 -16.94 -4.94
C GLY A 138 -15.85 -18.26 -4.87
N SER A 139 -16.54 -19.35 -5.23
CA SER A 139 -15.97 -20.70 -5.21
C SER A 139 -15.14 -21.04 -6.44
N SER A 140 -15.53 -20.58 -7.63
CA SER A 140 -15.01 -21.12 -8.90
C SER A 140 -13.80 -20.36 -9.48
N CYS A 141 -13.71 -19.06 -9.27
CA CYS A 141 -12.64 -18.20 -9.83
C CYS A 141 -11.96 -17.32 -8.78
N PHE A 142 -12.40 -17.40 -7.54
CA PHE A 142 -11.79 -16.68 -6.44
C PHE A 142 -10.43 -17.31 -6.11
N ILE A 143 -9.39 -16.48 -6.09
CA ILE A 143 -8.09 -16.89 -5.59
C ILE A 143 -8.00 -16.39 -4.15
N PRO A 144 -8.03 -17.27 -3.16
CA PRO A 144 -7.92 -16.89 -1.76
C PRO A 144 -6.66 -16.05 -1.49
N PHE A 145 -6.77 -15.12 -0.54
CA PHE A 145 -5.65 -14.25 -0.16
C PHE A 145 -4.39 -15.05 0.15
N MET A 146 -4.51 -16.18 0.84
CA MET A 146 -3.39 -17.04 1.20
C MET A 146 -2.78 -17.79 0.02
N GLN A 147 -3.48 -17.93 -1.10
CA GLN A 147 -2.94 -18.52 -2.33
C GLN A 147 -2.29 -17.48 -3.26
N LEU A 148 -2.46 -16.18 -2.97
CA LEU A 148 -1.77 -15.13 -3.71
C LEU A 148 -0.26 -15.16 -3.41
N PRO A 149 0.60 -14.88 -4.41
CA PRO A 149 2.01 -14.59 -4.16
C PRO A 149 2.18 -13.46 -3.14
N THR A 150 3.23 -13.49 -2.34
CA THR A 150 3.51 -12.50 -1.28
C THR A 150 3.47 -11.05 -1.76
N SER A 151 4.01 -10.79 -2.96
CA SER A 151 3.95 -9.46 -3.58
C SER A 151 2.51 -8.98 -3.83
N HIS A 152 1.63 -9.90 -4.20
CA HIS A 152 0.22 -9.59 -4.45
C HIS A 152 -0.59 -9.45 -3.16
N ARG A 153 -0.28 -10.24 -2.11
CA ARG A 153 -0.87 -10.05 -0.77
C ARG A 153 -0.55 -8.65 -0.26
N ARG A 154 0.71 -8.26 -0.42
CA ARG A 154 1.17 -6.92 -0.02
C ARG A 154 0.45 -5.81 -0.78
N GLU A 155 0.29 -5.91 -2.09
CA GLU A 155 -0.43 -4.96 -2.92
C GLU A 155 -1.87 -4.76 -2.44
N VAL A 156 -2.58 -5.85 -2.13
CA VAL A 156 -3.95 -5.80 -1.58
C VAL A 156 -3.99 -5.03 -0.27
N VAL A 157 -3.08 -5.31 0.65
CA VAL A 157 -3.05 -4.64 1.95
C VAL A 157 -2.61 -3.18 1.83
N GLU A 158 -1.67 -2.86 0.92
CA GLU A 158 -1.28 -1.48 0.64
C GLU A 158 -2.46 -0.64 0.11
N ASP A 159 -3.30 -1.22 -0.75
CA ASP A 159 -4.53 -0.57 -1.22
C ASP A 159 -5.54 -0.38 -0.07
N ILE A 160 -5.76 -1.41 0.74
CA ILE A 160 -6.68 -1.37 1.88
C ILE A 160 -6.25 -0.31 2.91
N LEU A 161 -4.95 -0.20 3.16
CA LEU A 161 -4.38 0.78 4.09
C LEU A 161 -4.26 2.20 3.48
N ASP A 162 -4.58 2.39 2.20
CA ASP A 162 -4.38 3.65 1.44
C ASP A 162 -2.92 4.15 1.52
N ILE A 163 -1.96 3.22 1.45
CA ILE A 163 -0.52 3.51 1.51
C ILE A 163 0.18 3.33 0.17
N LYS A 164 -0.57 3.05 -0.89
CA LYS A 164 -0.06 2.94 -2.27
C LYS A 164 0.63 4.23 -2.74
N ILE A 165 0.26 5.37 -2.14
CA ILE A 165 0.91 6.65 -2.40
C ILE A 165 2.43 6.58 -2.21
N PHE A 166 2.92 5.82 -1.22
CA PHE A 166 4.36 5.66 -1.00
C PHE A 166 5.03 4.86 -2.12
N SER A 167 4.31 3.95 -2.78
CA SER A 167 4.79 3.22 -3.96
C SER A 167 4.91 4.15 -5.17
N VAL A 168 3.94 5.03 -5.37
CA VAL A 168 3.98 6.07 -6.41
C VAL A 168 5.11 7.07 -6.14
N MET A 169 5.23 7.54 -4.90
CA MET A 169 6.34 8.41 -4.48
C MET A 169 7.69 7.74 -4.72
N ASN A 170 7.85 6.44 -4.41
CA ASN A 170 9.07 5.69 -4.65
C ASN A 170 9.39 5.57 -6.16
N MET A 171 8.36 5.41 -6.99
CA MET A 171 8.54 5.39 -8.45
C MET A 171 9.04 6.75 -8.97
N LEU A 172 8.43 7.86 -8.55
CA LEU A 172 8.86 9.22 -8.90
C LEU A 172 10.26 9.52 -8.37
N LEU A 173 10.52 9.14 -7.13
CA LEU A 173 11.83 9.28 -6.51
C LEU A 173 12.92 8.54 -7.29
N LYS A 174 12.65 7.31 -7.74
CA LYS A 174 13.60 6.55 -8.57
C LYS A 174 13.92 7.25 -9.89
N GLN A 175 12.94 7.92 -10.49
CA GLN A 175 13.17 8.73 -11.69
C GLN A 175 14.08 9.93 -11.39
N ASN A 176 13.76 10.69 -10.35
CA ASN A 176 14.59 11.83 -9.92
C ASN A 176 15.99 11.38 -9.49
N TYR A 177 16.09 10.31 -8.73
CA TYR A 177 17.37 9.73 -8.32
C TYR A 177 18.23 9.36 -9.53
N LYS A 178 17.63 8.75 -10.56
CA LYS A 178 18.33 8.43 -11.80
C LYS A 178 18.78 9.69 -12.53
N MET A 179 17.96 10.74 -12.58
CA MET A 179 18.33 12.03 -13.21
C MET A 179 19.51 12.67 -12.49
N VAL A 180 19.45 12.76 -11.17
CA VAL A 180 20.52 13.32 -10.34
C VAL A 180 21.81 12.50 -10.48
N GLN A 181 21.73 11.17 -10.51
CA GLN A 181 22.88 10.29 -10.75
C GLN A 181 23.49 10.50 -12.13
N THR A 182 22.66 10.67 -13.15
CA THR A 182 23.13 10.95 -14.51
C THR A 182 23.85 12.31 -14.56
N GLU A 183 23.21 13.36 -14.02
CA GLU A 183 23.79 14.70 -13.94
C GLU A 183 25.10 14.71 -13.12
N LEU A 184 25.14 14.00 -11.97
CA LEU A 184 26.37 13.83 -11.19
C LEU A 184 27.49 13.15 -11.97
N THR A 185 27.13 12.14 -12.76
CA THR A 185 28.09 11.43 -13.60
C THR A 185 28.62 12.34 -14.70
N GLU A 186 27.74 13.06 -15.38
CA GLU A 186 28.08 14.02 -16.42
C GLU A 186 28.97 15.15 -15.89
N LEU A 187 28.56 15.78 -14.78
CA LEU A 187 29.36 16.83 -14.14
C LEU A 187 30.70 16.33 -13.59
N SER A 188 30.74 15.07 -13.12
CA SER A 188 32.00 14.46 -12.68
C SER A 188 32.99 14.25 -13.84
N VAL A 189 32.45 13.95 -15.01
CA VAL A 189 33.25 13.87 -16.25
C VAL A 189 33.68 15.26 -16.69
N GLU A 190 32.79 16.25 -16.69
CA GLU A 190 33.07 17.64 -17.03
C GLU A 190 34.10 18.26 -16.07
N ASP A 191 33.93 18.09 -14.77
CA ASP A 191 34.90 18.48 -13.76
C ASP A 191 36.28 17.88 -14.01
N ARG A 192 36.29 16.58 -14.29
CA ARG A 192 37.53 15.87 -14.65
C ARG A 192 38.16 16.43 -15.94
N LEU A 193 37.35 16.79 -16.92
CA LEU A 193 37.79 17.34 -18.18
C LEU A 193 38.35 18.76 -17.99
N HIS A 194 37.70 19.62 -17.23
CA HIS A 194 38.17 20.93 -16.85
C HIS A 194 39.45 20.87 -16.02
N LYS A 195 39.51 19.97 -15.02
CA LYS A 195 40.71 19.71 -14.23
C LYS A 195 41.88 19.23 -15.08
N ASN A 196 41.60 18.33 -16.04
CA ASN A 196 42.64 17.88 -17.00
C ASN A 196 43.13 19.01 -17.92
N ASN A 197 42.22 19.80 -18.46
CA ASN A 197 42.58 20.95 -19.30
C ASN A 197 43.37 22.01 -18.51
N LYS A 198 42.93 22.30 -17.30
CA LYS A 198 43.64 23.18 -16.39
C LYS A 198 45.05 22.64 -16.09
N GLN A 199 45.16 21.34 -15.79
CA GLN A 199 46.44 20.70 -15.54
C GLN A 199 47.40 20.76 -16.74
N LEU A 200 46.87 20.70 -17.97
CA LEU A 200 47.64 20.85 -19.20
C LEU A 200 48.14 22.28 -19.36
N GLN A 201 47.31 23.28 -19.15
CA GLN A 201 47.68 24.70 -19.25
C GLN A 201 48.63 25.12 -18.12
N GLU A 202 48.40 24.64 -16.90
CA GLU A 202 49.31 24.87 -15.77
C GLU A 202 50.66 24.21 -16.01
N LYS A 203 50.72 23.02 -16.57
CA LYS A 203 51.97 22.39 -17.00
C LYS A 203 52.68 23.23 -18.05
N HIS A 204 51.92 23.87 -18.95
CA HIS A 204 52.50 24.74 -19.95
C HIS A 204 52.99 26.07 -19.35
N PHE A 205 52.21 26.64 -18.43
CA PHE A 205 52.57 27.85 -17.69
C PHE A 205 53.78 27.65 -16.79
N ASN A 206 53.88 26.46 -16.20
CA ASN A 206 54.90 26.12 -15.21
C ASN A 206 56.26 25.80 -15.78
N ASN A 207 56.30 25.43 -17.04
CA ASN A 207 57.56 25.38 -17.74
C ASN A 207 58.20 26.78 -17.92
N ILE A 208 57.53 27.84 -17.46
CA ILE A 208 57.89 29.24 -17.76
C ILE A 208 58.36 30.02 -16.53
N GLU A 209 58.01 29.63 -15.36
CA GLU A 209 58.47 30.32 -14.14
C GLU A 209 59.31 29.42 -13.23
N GLU A 210 60.58 29.73 -13.12
CA GLU A 210 61.40 29.33 -11.97
C GLU A 210 60.82 29.98 -10.72
N ILE A 211 59.97 29.27 -10.07
CA ILE A 211 59.15 29.80 -9.04
C ILE A 211 59.95 30.11 -7.80
N SER A 212 59.67 31.29 -7.36
CA SER A 212 60.15 31.69 -6.05
C SER A 212 59.77 30.64 -5.02
N THR A 213 60.79 30.12 -4.37
CA THR A 213 60.75 29.14 -3.28
C THR A 213 59.64 29.46 -2.25
N GLN A 214 59.31 30.77 -2.13
CA GLN A 214 58.25 31.25 -1.21
C GLN A 214 56.87 30.81 -1.55
N ARG A 215 56.53 30.56 -2.84
CA ARG A 215 55.17 30.14 -3.22
C ARG A 215 55.00 28.64 -3.09
N ILE A 216 56.08 27.87 -3.24
CA ILE A 216 56.10 26.43 -2.95
C ILE A 216 55.92 26.19 -1.46
N GLU A 217 56.58 26.99 -0.62
CA GLU A 217 56.43 26.91 0.83
C GLU A 217 55.02 27.28 1.29
N ALA A 218 54.42 28.33 0.70
CA ALA A 218 53.05 28.74 1.02
C ALA A 218 52.04 27.64 0.71
N LEU A 219 52.19 27.01 -0.49
CA LEU A 219 51.32 25.91 -0.90
C LEU A 219 51.54 24.62 -0.09
N ASN A 220 52.77 24.35 0.36
CA ASN A 220 53.02 23.23 1.25
C ASN A 220 52.37 23.45 2.62
N LYS A 221 52.33 24.68 3.12
CA LYS A 221 51.64 25.03 4.35
C LYS A 221 50.10 24.90 4.23
N GLU A 222 49.53 25.27 3.09
CA GLU A 222 48.11 25.06 2.86
C GLU A 222 47.75 23.56 2.81
N LYS A 223 48.57 22.75 2.16
CA LYS A 223 48.43 21.31 2.11
C LYS A 223 48.44 20.68 3.51
N GLU A 224 49.31 21.12 4.36
CA GLU A 224 49.38 20.66 5.76
C GLU A 224 48.11 21.05 6.52
N ASN A 225 47.57 22.25 6.30
CA ASN A 225 46.32 22.69 6.91
C ASN A 225 45.14 21.83 6.48
N TYR A 226 45.02 21.50 5.19
CA TYR A 226 43.99 20.64 4.70
C TYR A 226 44.11 19.19 5.18
N GLN A 227 45.33 18.68 5.34
CA GLN A 227 45.55 17.35 5.93
C GLN A 227 45.08 17.27 7.39
N ASN A 228 45.33 18.34 8.15
CA ASN A 228 44.86 18.44 9.54
C ASN A 228 43.35 18.53 9.65
N ASP A 229 42.70 19.27 8.74
CA ASP A 229 41.24 19.38 8.70
C ASP A 229 40.57 18.03 8.32
N LEU A 230 41.16 17.31 7.37
CA LEU A 230 40.72 15.97 6.97
C LEU A 230 40.78 14.99 8.18
N ALA A 231 41.90 14.98 8.90
CA ALA A 231 42.07 14.13 10.05
C ALA A 231 41.06 14.44 11.18
N ASN A 232 40.78 15.73 11.42
CA ASN A 232 39.80 16.18 12.39
C ASN A 232 38.37 15.76 12.04
N LYS A 233 37.99 15.83 10.75
CA LYS A 233 36.68 15.44 10.28
C LYS A 233 36.50 13.92 10.31
N GLN A 234 37.53 13.15 9.96
CA GLN A 234 37.51 11.69 10.05
C GLN A 234 37.34 11.22 11.51
N ALA A 235 38.01 11.87 12.47
CA ALA A 235 37.85 11.56 13.90
C ALA A 235 36.40 11.81 14.38
N LYS A 236 35.75 12.89 13.90
CA LYS A 236 34.35 13.18 14.25
C LYS A 236 33.36 12.15 13.68
N VAL A 237 33.61 11.63 12.48
CA VAL A 237 32.78 10.56 11.90
C VAL A 237 32.86 9.31 12.77
N SER A 238 34.06 8.91 13.19
CA SER A 238 34.25 7.74 14.05
C SER A 238 33.51 7.86 15.40
N ASP A 239 33.55 9.02 16.04
CA ASP A 239 32.82 9.28 17.30
C ASP A 239 31.29 9.17 17.14
N LEU A 240 30.76 9.68 16.02
CA LEU A 240 29.32 9.59 15.74
C LEU A 240 28.88 8.16 15.38
N GLU A 241 29.70 7.41 14.66
CA GLU A 241 29.43 5.99 14.34
C GLU A 241 29.41 5.13 15.62
N GLU A 242 30.27 5.42 16.60
CA GLU A 242 30.23 4.78 17.90
C GLU A 242 28.95 5.13 18.68
N LYS A 243 28.51 6.39 18.63
CA LYS A 243 27.27 6.83 19.28
C LYS A 243 26.04 6.16 18.65
N ILE A 244 26.00 5.98 17.33
CA ILE A 244 24.91 5.27 16.66
C ILE A 244 24.87 3.80 17.09
N THR A 245 26.01 3.11 17.21
CA THR A 245 26.04 1.71 17.61
C THR A 245 25.44 1.49 19.01
N THR A 246 25.62 2.46 19.92
CA THR A 246 25.01 2.40 21.27
C THR A 246 23.47 2.62 21.24
N LEU A 247 22.93 3.27 20.22
CA LEU A 247 21.51 3.56 20.08
C LEU A 247 20.73 2.51 19.26
N ILE A 248 21.40 1.65 18.53
CA ILE A 248 20.77 0.65 17.63
C ILE A 248 19.85 -0.32 18.39
N SER A 249 20.19 -0.66 19.63
CA SER A 249 19.38 -1.55 20.47
C SER A 249 17.98 -0.98 20.78
N ALA A 250 17.84 0.35 20.78
CA ALA A 250 16.57 1.01 21.08
C ALA A 250 15.52 0.88 19.94
N GLY A 251 15.95 0.77 18.69
CA GLY A 251 15.05 0.70 17.53
C GLY A 251 14.26 -0.61 17.46
N GLY A 252 14.92 -1.74 17.72
CA GLY A 252 14.26 -3.05 17.69
C GLY A 252 13.25 -3.26 18.82
N GLU A 253 13.43 -2.55 19.94
CA GLU A 253 12.50 -2.57 21.06
C GLU A 253 11.30 -1.64 20.82
N TYR A 254 11.49 -0.53 20.11
CA TYR A 254 10.43 0.41 19.77
C TYR A 254 9.34 -0.23 18.93
N ASP A 255 9.70 -0.96 17.89
CA ASP A 255 8.74 -1.64 17.01
C ASP A 255 7.93 -2.70 17.77
N LYS A 256 8.59 -3.45 18.66
CA LYS A 256 7.91 -4.44 19.52
C LYS A 256 6.96 -3.76 20.50
N MET A 257 7.40 -2.66 21.09
CA MET A 257 6.61 -1.91 22.06
C MET A 257 5.40 -1.23 21.39
N THR A 258 5.58 -0.68 20.20
CA THR A 258 4.51 -0.10 19.39
C THR A 258 3.47 -1.15 19.00
N THR A 259 3.94 -2.33 18.60
CA THR A 259 3.08 -3.48 18.31
C THR A 259 2.25 -3.89 19.53
N LEU A 260 2.88 -3.95 20.70
CA LEU A 260 2.20 -4.26 21.96
C LEU A 260 1.18 -3.18 22.35
N LYS A 261 1.51 -1.90 22.14
CA LYS A 261 0.59 -0.79 22.40
C LYS A 261 -0.68 -0.92 21.58
N ILE A 262 -0.55 -1.16 20.27
CA ILE A 262 -1.69 -1.29 19.36
C ILE A 262 -2.56 -2.51 19.73
N LEU A 263 -1.94 -3.62 20.12
CA LEU A 263 -2.67 -4.79 20.62
C LEU A 263 -3.49 -4.43 21.87
N MET A 264 -2.91 -3.67 22.79
CA MET A 264 -3.59 -3.25 24.01
C MET A 264 -4.73 -2.25 23.72
N GLU A 265 -4.51 -1.28 22.83
CA GLU A 265 -5.54 -0.34 22.36
C GLU A 265 -6.73 -1.06 21.72
N SER A 266 -6.44 -2.06 20.89
CA SER A 266 -7.48 -2.91 20.30
C SER A 266 -8.27 -3.72 21.34
N LYS A 267 -7.59 -4.26 22.34
CA LYS A 267 -8.25 -4.95 23.45
C LYS A 267 -9.10 -3.98 24.28
N LYS A 268 -8.60 -2.77 24.54
CA LYS A 268 -9.33 -1.71 25.22
C LYS A 268 -10.63 -1.41 24.47
N THR A 269 -10.52 -1.08 23.17
CA THR A 269 -11.68 -0.75 22.32
C THR A 269 -12.70 -1.90 22.23
N SER A 270 -12.21 -3.15 22.18
CA SER A 270 -13.10 -4.32 22.23
C SER A 270 -13.82 -4.43 23.57
N THR A 271 -13.15 -4.06 24.68
CA THR A 271 -13.75 -4.10 26.01
C THR A 271 -14.77 -2.97 26.19
N GLU A 272 -14.48 -1.77 25.69
CA GLU A 272 -15.40 -0.63 25.65
C GLU A 272 -16.69 -1.00 24.89
N LYS A 273 -16.58 -1.58 23.71
CA LYS A 273 -17.74 -2.04 22.92
C LYS A 273 -18.58 -3.10 23.65
N LYS A 274 -17.93 -3.95 24.43
CA LYS A 274 -18.67 -4.95 25.24
C LYS A 274 -19.41 -4.30 26.39
N ILE A 275 -18.82 -3.27 27.02
CA ILE A 275 -19.48 -2.50 28.07
C ILE A 275 -20.70 -1.76 27.47
N GLU A 276 -20.52 -1.10 26.32
CA GLU A 276 -21.57 -0.44 25.57
C GLU A 276 -22.72 -1.41 25.23
N PHE A 277 -22.37 -2.59 24.70
CA PHE A 277 -23.34 -3.64 24.40
C PHE A 277 -24.19 -4.03 25.64
N PHE A 278 -23.53 -4.28 26.78
CA PHE A 278 -24.27 -4.67 27.99
C PHE A 278 -25.07 -3.52 28.59
N ASN A 279 -24.68 -2.26 28.35
CA ASN A 279 -25.41 -1.08 28.80
C ASN A 279 -26.63 -0.76 27.93
N GLU A 280 -26.54 -0.99 26.62
CA GLU A 280 -27.58 -0.60 25.66
C GLU A 280 -28.58 -1.71 25.34
N LYS A 281 -28.22 -2.97 25.50
CA LYS A 281 -29.06 -4.12 25.10
C LYS A 281 -29.66 -4.84 26.27
N ASP A 282 -30.96 -5.07 26.20
CA ASP A 282 -31.69 -5.83 27.19
C ASP A 282 -31.88 -7.31 26.82
N SER A 283 -31.52 -7.65 25.59
CA SER A 283 -31.58 -9.04 25.11
C SER A 283 -30.30 -9.35 24.29
N CYS A 284 -29.95 -10.61 24.25
CA CYS A 284 -28.81 -11.10 23.46
C CYS A 284 -29.14 -11.10 21.96
N ASP A 285 -28.37 -10.42 21.15
CA ASP A 285 -28.58 -10.34 19.70
C ASP A 285 -28.41 -11.69 18.97
N VAL A 286 -27.92 -12.73 19.65
CA VAL A 286 -27.66 -14.06 19.07
C VAL A 286 -28.74 -15.06 19.41
N CYS A 287 -29.24 -15.03 20.65
CA CYS A 287 -30.24 -16.01 21.12
C CYS A 287 -31.55 -15.35 21.56
N GLU A 288 -31.71 -14.03 21.41
CA GLU A 288 -32.89 -13.23 21.74
C GLU A 288 -33.35 -13.34 23.20
N GLN A 289 -32.59 -14.04 24.05
CA GLN A 289 -32.93 -14.17 25.46
C GLN A 289 -32.68 -12.85 26.20
N PRO A 290 -33.56 -12.48 27.13
CA PRO A 290 -33.34 -11.30 27.98
C PRO A 290 -32.09 -11.50 28.85
N ILE A 291 -31.29 -10.46 28.96
CA ILE A 291 -30.10 -10.46 29.80
C ILE A 291 -30.49 -9.89 31.16
N GLU A 292 -30.40 -10.71 32.21
CA GLU A 292 -30.69 -10.25 33.56
C GLU A 292 -29.81 -9.10 34.00
N GLN A 293 -30.41 -8.10 34.68
CA GLN A 293 -29.68 -6.89 35.11
C GLN A 293 -28.52 -7.23 36.05
N SER A 294 -28.72 -8.19 36.95
CA SER A 294 -27.70 -8.69 37.87
C SER A 294 -26.46 -9.25 37.12
N PHE A 295 -26.68 -9.91 36.01
CA PHE A 295 -25.59 -10.43 35.15
C PHE A 295 -24.89 -9.29 34.40
N LYS A 296 -25.66 -8.30 33.92
CA LYS A 296 -25.09 -7.09 33.28
C LYS A 296 -24.17 -6.35 34.24
N ASP A 297 -24.65 -6.07 35.46
CA ASP A 297 -23.91 -5.26 36.45
C ASP A 297 -22.59 -5.93 36.84
N VAL A 298 -22.61 -7.26 37.09
CA VAL A 298 -21.38 -8.02 37.36
C VAL A 298 -20.42 -7.99 36.17
N ARG A 299 -20.97 -8.19 34.97
CA ARG A 299 -20.14 -8.31 33.78
C ARG A 299 -19.55 -6.97 33.35
N VAL A 300 -20.30 -5.89 33.49
CA VAL A 300 -19.81 -4.52 33.24
C VAL A 300 -18.70 -4.18 34.25
N GLY A 301 -18.89 -4.45 35.54
CA GLY A 301 -17.85 -4.19 36.56
C GLY A 301 -16.54 -4.96 36.33
N GLU A 302 -16.61 -6.23 35.88
CA GLU A 302 -15.42 -6.98 35.46
C GLU A 302 -14.71 -6.37 34.25
N LEU A 303 -15.49 -5.84 33.29
CA LEU A 303 -14.95 -5.23 32.07
C LEU A 303 -14.38 -3.84 32.34
N GLU A 304 -14.99 -3.05 33.24
CA GLU A 304 -14.49 -1.75 33.68
C GLU A 304 -13.16 -1.88 34.45
N THR A 305 -13.05 -2.93 35.29
CA THR A 305 -11.77 -3.22 35.96
C THR A 305 -10.67 -3.50 34.94
N LYS A 306 -10.95 -4.33 33.93
CA LYS A 306 -10.01 -4.60 32.83
C LYS A 306 -9.69 -3.38 31.99
N LEU A 307 -10.68 -2.52 31.78
CA LEU A 307 -10.49 -1.26 31.06
C LEU A 307 -9.47 -0.37 31.78
N SER A 308 -9.64 -0.23 33.11
CA SER A 308 -8.70 0.52 33.96
C SER A 308 -7.27 -0.06 33.92
N GLU A 309 -7.14 -1.40 33.93
CA GLU A 309 -5.85 -2.06 33.79
C GLU A 309 -5.18 -1.73 32.45
N TYR A 310 -5.96 -1.72 31.35
CA TYR A 310 -5.45 -1.35 30.03
C TYR A 310 -5.03 0.12 29.98
N ASP A 311 -5.77 1.03 30.63
CA ASP A 311 -5.40 2.45 30.67
C ASP A 311 -4.08 2.70 31.39
N VAL A 312 -3.88 2.05 32.52
CA VAL A 312 -2.60 2.13 33.28
C VAL A 312 -1.44 1.58 32.43
N ALA A 313 -1.64 0.41 31.82
CA ALA A 313 -0.61 -0.21 31.01
C ALA A 313 -0.27 0.61 29.74
N LEU A 314 -1.29 1.17 29.08
CA LEU A 314 -1.09 2.07 27.93
C LEU A 314 -0.34 3.34 28.32
N GLY A 315 -0.65 3.95 29.47
CA GLY A 315 0.06 5.12 29.99
C GLY A 315 1.56 4.84 30.23
N GLN A 316 1.86 3.69 30.82
CA GLN A 316 3.26 3.25 31.02
C GLN A 316 3.98 2.98 29.68
N MET A 317 3.27 2.35 28.72
CA MET A 317 3.83 2.10 27.39
C MET A 317 4.08 3.41 26.61
N MET A 318 3.17 4.36 26.66
CA MET A 318 3.36 5.68 26.03
C MET A 318 4.62 6.37 26.56
N THR A 319 4.78 6.41 27.89
CA THR A 319 5.95 7.04 28.51
C THR A 319 7.28 6.37 28.10
N ARG A 320 7.26 5.06 27.86
CA ARG A 320 8.44 4.33 27.37
C ARG A 320 8.67 4.58 25.88
N LEU A 321 7.61 4.59 25.06
CA LEU A 321 7.69 4.86 23.63
C LEU A 321 8.25 6.27 23.37
N ASP A 322 7.80 7.29 24.10
CA ASP A 322 8.28 8.67 23.97
C ASP A 322 9.81 8.75 24.22
N LYS A 323 10.29 7.99 25.21
CA LYS A 323 11.75 7.91 25.48
C LYS A 323 12.51 7.23 24.34
N MET A 324 11.95 6.13 23.79
CA MET A 324 12.56 5.40 22.69
C MET A 324 12.50 6.20 21.38
N GLU A 325 11.40 6.89 21.11
CA GLU A 325 11.23 7.78 19.96
C GLU A 325 12.28 8.89 19.95
N SER A 326 12.52 9.51 21.13
CA SER A 326 13.60 10.48 21.28
C SER A 326 15.00 9.87 20.97
N SER A 327 15.21 8.61 21.29
CA SER A 327 16.47 7.91 20.98
C SER A 327 16.61 7.60 19.48
N ILE A 328 15.52 7.20 18.83
CA ILE A 328 15.46 6.97 17.38
C ILE A 328 15.67 8.29 16.62
N GLN A 329 15.08 9.37 17.11
CA GLN A 329 15.26 10.70 16.52
C GLN A 329 16.73 11.15 16.60
N LYS A 330 17.38 10.95 17.75
CA LYS A 330 18.82 11.22 17.92
C LYS A 330 19.68 10.36 16.98
N MET A 331 19.34 9.08 16.81
CA MET A 331 20.05 8.20 15.89
C MET A 331 19.92 8.71 14.42
N SER A 332 18.73 9.15 14.03
CA SER A 332 18.49 9.76 12.72
C SER A 332 19.28 11.05 12.51
N GLU A 333 19.34 11.91 13.54
CA GLU A 333 20.16 13.13 13.53
C GLU A 333 21.66 12.84 13.40
N HIS A 334 22.15 11.85 14.16
CA HIS A 334 23.56 11.44 14.08
C HIS A 334 23.90 10.84 12.71
N SER A 335 23.03 9.98 12.16
CA SER A 335 23.20 9.43 10.82
C SER A 335 23.30 10.55 9.76
N ARG A 336 22.39 11.53 9.85
CA ARG A 336 22.42 12.70 8.95
C ARG A 336 23.72 13.50 9.07
N LEU A 337 24.22 13.68 10.29
CA LEU A 337 25.49 14.38 10.52
C LEU A 337 26.70 13.61 9.96
N ILE A 338 26.72 12.29 10.08
CA ILE A 338 27.76 11.43 9.49
C ILE A 338 27.81 11.62 7.97
N ASP A 339 26.67 11.63 7.32
CA ASP A 339 26.63 11.75 5.86
C ASP A 339 27.05 13.15 5.37
N ILE A 340 26.71 14.19 6.14
CA ILE A 340 27.21 15.55 5.90
C ILE A 340 28.74 15.58 6.02
N LEU A 341 29.27 15.03 7.11
CA LEU A 341 30.72 14.97 7.34
C LEU A 341 31.46 14.13 6.28
N LYS A 342 30.89 13.00 5.84
CA LYS A 342 31.43 12.18 4.74
C LYS A 342 31.46 12.97 3.42
N SER A 343 30.45 13.80 3.16
CA SER A 343 30.45 14.72 2.01
C SER A 343 31.55 15.80 2.13
N GLU A 344 31.74 16.36 3.32
CA GLU A 344 32.79 17.35 3.57
C GLU A 344 34.20 16.75 3.47
N ILE A 345 34.42 15.53 3.98
CA ILE A 345 35.68 14.78 3.83
C ILE A 345 36.04 14.62 2.37
N LYS A 346 35.08 14.28 1.53
CA LYS A 346 35.30 14.15 0.09
C LYS A 346 35.64 15.49 -0.58
N SER A 347 35.04 16.58 -0.11
CA SER A 347 35.36 17.95 -0.56
C SER A 347 36.78 18.34 -0.19
N VAL A 348 37.21 18.11 1.04
CA VAL A 348 38.57 18.42 1.53
C VAL A 348 39.63 17.56 0.82
N THR A 349 39.32 16.31 0.54
CA THR A 349 40.19 15.43 -0.27
C THR A 349 40.40 16.00 -1.69
N GLY A 350 39.31 16.50 -2.32
CA GLY A 350 39.42 17.17 -3.61
C GLY A 350 40.20 18.46 -3.56
N LEU A 351 40.11 19.20 -2.45
CA LEU A 351 40.95 20.39 -2.23
C LEU A 351 42.42 20.02 -2.03
N LEU A 352 42.71 18.92 -1.34
CA LEU A 352 44.06 18.36 -1.19
C LEU A 352 44.67 17.94 -2.54
N GLU A 353 43.89 17.25 -3.37
CA GLU A 353 44.30 16.89 -4.74
C GLU A 353 44.58 18.13 -5.61
N ARG A 354 43.72 19.17 -5.47
CA ARG A 354 43.98 20.47 -6.18
C ARG A 354 45.28 21.11 -5.75
N CYS A 355 45.48 21.27 -4.43
CA CYS A 355 46.73 21.81 -3.89
C CYS A 355 47.94 21.02 -4.37
N GLN A 356 47.81 19.69 -4.46
CA GLN A 356 48.88 18.83 -4.95
C GLN A 356 49.21 19.09 -6.43
N ASN A 357 48.16 19.33 -7.24
CA ASN A 357 48.34 19.65 -8.66
C ASN A 357 48.96 21.02 -8.87
N ASP A 358 48.55 22.02 -8.07
CA ASP A 358 49.12 23.37 -8.13
C ASP A 358 50.62 23.41 -7.77
N LEU A 359 51.05 22.64 -6.75
CA LEU A 359 52.47 22.50 -6.42
C LEU A 359 53.30 21.84 -7.51
N ASN A 360 52.75 20.85 -8.19
CA ASN A 360 53.42 20.21 -9.32
C ASN A 360 53.49 21.15 -10.53
N ALA A 361 52.52 22.03 -10.65
CA ALA A 361 52.39 23.00 -11.71
C ALA A 361 53.37 24.14 -11.58
N LEU A 362 53.59 24.69 -10.42
CA LEU A 362 54.42 25.86 -10.18
C LEU A 362 55.93 25.70 -10.45
N ASN A 363 56.37 24.63 -11.03
CA ASN A 363 57.81 24.36 -11.22
C ASN A 363 58.33 24.48 -12.68
N LYS A 364 57.54 24.97 -13.63
CA LYS A 364 57.94 24.71 -15.02
C LYS A 364 58.04 25.80 -16.06
N GLU A 365 57.66 27.03 -16.04
CA GLU A 365 58.01 28.01 -17.13
C GLU A 365 57.62 29.48 -16.92
N LYS A 366 58.34 30.43 -17.58
CA LYS A 366 58.33 31.85 -17.23
C LYS A 366 57.78 32.87 -18.21
N ASP A 367 57.58 32.62 -19.47
CA ASP A 367 57.44 33.73 -20.41
C ASP A 367 56.16 33.90 -21.25
N LYS A 368 55.10 33.13 -21.02
CA LYS A 368 53.77 33.39 -21.69
C LYS A 368 52.67 33.61 -20.68
N THR A 369 52.93 34.44 -19.73
CA THR A 369 52.27 34.37 -18.43
C THR A 369 50.86 34.97 -18.35
N ASP A 370 50.55 36.03 -19.06
CA ASP A 370 49.30 36.75 -18.77
C ASP A 370 48.06 36.17 -19.48
N GLU A 371 48.22 35.61 -20.69
CA GLU A 371 47.12 34.99 -21.41
C GLU A 371 46.84 33.59 -20.88
N LEU A 372 47.88 32.85 -20.52
CA LEU A 372 47.78 31.58 -19.86
C LEU A 372 47.23 31.72 -18.40
N LYS A 373 47.63 32.80 -17.69
CA LYS A 373 47.00 33.15 -16.40
C LYS A 373 45.51 33.38 -16.51
N LYS A 374 45.09 34.16 -17.52
CA LYS A 374 43.64 34.38 -17.77
C LYS A 374 42.90 33.08 -18.09
N GLN A 375 43.46 32.25 -18.96
CA GLN A 375 42.84 30.96 -19.30
C GLN A 375 42.78 30.00 -18.11
N ILE A 376 43.82 30.01 -17.25
CA ILE A 376 43.84 29.25 -16.01
C ILE A 376 42.78 29.77 -15.01
N GLU A 377 42.63 31.11 -14.95
CA GLU A 377 41.64 31.76 -14.10
C GLU A 377 40.19 31.47 -14.55
N GLU A 378 39.93 31.50 -15.85
CA GLU A 378 38.64 31.11 -16.44
C GLU A 378 38.31 29.63 -16.19
N LEU A 379 39.31 28.75 -16.31
CA LEU A 379 39.13 27.33 -15.96
C LEU A 379 38.88 27.11 -14.46
N ASN A 380 39.52 27.91 -13.59
CA ASN A 380 39.27 27.87 -12.15
C ASN A 380 37.81 28.23 -11.80
N VAL A 381 37.28 29.28 -12.43
CA VAL A 381 35.88 29.69 -12.24
C VAL A 381 34.94 28.56 -12.67
N LYS A 382 35.17 27.97 -13.84
CA LYS A 382 34.35 26.83 -14.30
C LYS A 382 34.43 25.63 -13.39
N ILE A 383 35.61 25.29 -12.88
CA ILE A 383 35.78 24.19 -11.91
C ILE A 383 35.04 24.50 -10.62
N GLN A 384 35.10 25.74 -10.11
CA GLN A 384 34.37 26.12 -8.90
C GLN A 384 32.85 26.04 -9.10
N GLU A 385 32.35 26.51 -10.25
CA GLU A 385 30.93 26.39 -10.59
C GLU A 385 30.47 24.92 -10.62
N VAL A 386 31.27 24.07 -11.28
CA VAL A 386 30.99 22.62 -11.36
C VAL A 386 31.11 21.96 -9.99
N ASP A 387 32.12 22.30 -9.19
CA ASP A 387 32.28 21.74 -7.84
C ASP A 387 31.14 22.14 -6.89
N VAL A 388 30.66 23.38 -6.95
CA VAL A 388 29.47 23.83 -6.20
C VAL A 388 28.26 23.03 -6.64
N ARG A 389 28.06 22.89 -7.94
CA ARG A 389 26.94 22.13 -8.47
C ARG A 389 27.00 20.65 -8.08
N ILE A 390 28.18 20.03 -8.15
CA ILE A 390 28.41 18.65 -7.68
C ILE A 390 28.12 18.51 -6.19
N LYS A 391 28.49 19.51 -5.39
CA LYS A 391 28.22 19.50 -3.95
C LYS A 391 26.71 19.58 -3.66
N ASP A 392 26.01 20.46 -4.37
CA ASP A 392 24.55 20.60 -4.25
C ASP A 392 23.84 19.31 -4.68
N LEU A 393 24.24 18.74 -5.81
CA LEU A 393 23.69 17.48 -6.29
C LEU A 393 24.01 16.29 -5.38
N LYS A 394 25.17 16.27 -4.74
CA LYS A 394 25.49 15.24 -3.74
C LYS A 394 24.62 15.37 -2.50
N GLN A 395 24.34 16.58 -2.07
CA GLN A 395 23.42 16.84 -0.97
C GLN A 395 22.00 16.42 -1.35
N GLU A 396 21.56 16.76 -2.56
CA GLU A 396 20.29 16.30 -3.10
C GLU A 396 20.23 14.76 -3.19
N ASN A 397 21.27 14.14 -3.77
CA ASN A 397 21.39 12.70 -3.86
C ASN A 397 21.35 12.01 -2.49
N PHE A 398 21.96 12.61 -1.50
CA PHE A 398 21.91 12.13 -0.12
C PHE A 398 20.48 12.13 0.43
N TYR A 399 19.73 13.22 0.23
CA TYR A 399 18.31 13.27 0.64
C TYR A 399 17.45 12.28 -0.15
N LEU A 400 17.71 12.14 -1.44
CA LEU A 400 17.03 11.15 -2.28
C LEU A 400 17.32 9.72 -1.82
N ASP A 401 18.53 9.42 -1.37
CA ASP A 401 18.90 8.09 -0.85
C ASP A 401 18.22 7.79 0.50
N ILE A 402 18.15 8.78 1.40
CA ILE A 402 17.34 8.66 2.63
C ILE A 402 15.87 8.41 2.28
N CYS A 403 15.31 9.21 1.38
CA CYS A 403 13.92 9.06 0.94
C CYS A 403 13.68 7.69 0.28
N LYS A 404 14.63 7.20 -0.52
CA LYS A 404 14.60 5.87 -1.14
C LYS A 404 14.54 4.77 -0.09
N ASN A 405 15.35 4.87 0.96
CA ASN A 405 15.34 3.92 2.06
C ASN A 405 14.04 3.99 2.87
N LEU A 406 13.51 5.20 3.10
CA LEU A 406 12.23 5.40 3.78
C LEU A 406 11.04 4.88 2.97
N LEU A 407 11.04 5.09 1.65
CA LEU A 407 9.98 4.67 0.75
C LEU A 407 10.14 3.23 0.26
N HIS A 408 11.26 2.58 0.57
CA HIS A 408 11.45 1.17 0.31
C HIS A 408 10.39 0.32 1.05
N ASP A 409 10.14 -0.88 0.59
CA ASP A 409 9.13 -1.78 1.18
C ASP A 409 9.39 -2.10 2.66
N THR A 410 10.63 -2.08 3.09
CA THR A 410 11.05 -2.24 4.50
C THR A 410 11.03 -0.94 5.32
N GLY A 411 10.76 0.20 4.69
CA GLY A 411 10.74 1.53 5.32
C GLY A 411 9.40 1.89 5.97
N ILE A 412 8.85 3.04 5.61
CA ILE A 412 7.60 3.59 6.19
C ILE A 412 6.42 2.64 5.99
N LYS A 413 6.30 2.02 4.81
CA LYS A 413 5.22 1.07 4.53
C LYS A 413 5.22 -0.09 5.51
N SER A 414 6.39 -0.69 5.76
CA SER A 414 6.51 -1.78 6.74
C SER A 414 6.16 -1.31 8.15
N LYS A 415 6.59 -0.12 8.55
CA LYS A 415 6.22 0.44 9.87
C LYS A 415 4.72 0.63 10.02
N ILE A 416 4.06 1.13 8.99
CA ILE A 416 2.60 1.28 9.00
C ILE A 416 1.93 -0.10 9.08
N ILE A 417 2.34 -1.05 8.25
CA ILE A 417 1.81 -2.41 8.27
C ILE A 417 1.98 -3.03 9.67
N LYS A 418 3.15 -2.90 10.30
CA LYS A 418 3.41 -3.37 11.67
C LYS A 418 2.44 -2.82 12.70
N GLN A 419 2.03 -1.57 12.57
CA GLN A 419 1.05 -0.97 13.48
C GLN A 419 -0.34 -1.57 13.32
N TYR A 420 -0.71 -2.01 12.11
CA TYR A 420 -2.02 -2.59 11.85
C TYR A 420 -2.08 -4.12 12.02
N LEU A 421 -0.95 -4.80 11.93
CA LEU A 421 -0.89 -6.27 12.08
C LEU A 421 -1.56 -6.80 13.35
N PRO A 422 -1.36 -6.23 14.55
CA PRO A 422 -2.07 -6.69 15.74
C PRO A 422 -3.57 -6.56 15.63
N VAL A 423 -4.06 -5.45 15.06
CA VAL A 423 -5.49 -5.24 14.82
C VAL A 423 -6.03 -6.23 13.79
N MET A 424 -5.29 -6.44 12.70
CA MET A 424 -5.64 -7.45 11.69
C MET A 424 -5.73 -8.84 12.31
N ASN A 425 -4.71 -9.26 13.04
CA ASN A 425 -4.64 -10.57 13.65
C ASN A 425 -5.76 -10.76 14.70
N GLN A 426 -6.05 -9.74 15.48
CA GLN A 426 -7.14 -9.78 16.44
C GLN A 426 -8.51 -9.88 15.73
N THR A 427 -8.69 -9.15 14.65
CA THR A 427 -9.94 -9.17 13.87
C THR A 427 -10.12 -10.52 13.17
N ILE A 428 -9.05 -11.11 12.64
CA ILE A 428 -9.07 -12.47 12.09
C ILE A 428 -9.52 -13.46 13.17
N GLN A 429 -8.91 -13.40 14.36
CA GLN A 429 -9.30 -14.29 15.47
C GLN A 429 -10.76 -14.11 15.89
N LYS A 430 -11.25 -12.87 15.92
CA LYS A 430 -12.66 -12.57 16.19
C LYS A 430 -13.58 -13.27 15.19
N TYR A 431 -13.30 -13.13 13.89
CA TYR A 431 -14.14 -13.75 12.86
C TYR A 431 -14.01 -15.27 12.82
N LEU A 432 -12.82 -15.82 13.04
CA LEU A 432 -12.64 -17.27 13.19
C LEU A 432 -13.45 -17.82 14.37
N GLY A 433 -13.46 -17.11 15.50
CA GLY A 433 -14.26 -17.47 16.66
C GLY A 433 -15.77 -17.43 16.39
N VAL A 434 -16.26 -16.45 15.63
CA VAL A 434 -17.68 -16.36 15.22
C VAL A 434 -18.06 -17.49 14.26
N LEU A 435 -17.11 -17.94 13.43
CA LEU A 435 -17.29 -19.08 12.52
C LEU A 435 -17.09 -20.45 13.21
N ASP A 436 -17.04 -20.47 14.55
CA ASP A 436 -16.77 -21.65 15.34
C ASP A 436 -15.51 -22.43 14.95
N PHE A 437 -14.47 -21.65 14.56
CA PHE A 437 -13.20 -22.18 14.10
C PHE A 437 -12.05 -21.70 14.98
N TYR A 438 -11.74 -22.45 15.99
CA TYR A 438 -10.80 -22.07 17.06
C TYR A 438 -9.37 -22.48 16.74
N ILE A 439 -8.73 -21.76 15.85
CA ILE A 439 -7.30 -21.85 15.56
C ILE A 439 -6.60 -20.52 15.91
N ASN A 440 -5.33 -20.57 16.22
CA ASN A 440 -4.52 -19.36 16.34
C ASN A 440 -3.85 -19.07 15.00
N PHE A 441 -4.49 -18.21 14.21
CA PHE A 441 -4.03 -17.77 12.91
C PHE A 441 -3.43 -16.37 13.04
N THR A 442 -2.18 -16.19 12.65
CA THR A 442 -1.51 -14.89 12.66
C THR A 442 -0.75 -14.66 11.36
N LEU A 443 -0.76 -13.44 10.90
CA LEU A 443 0.05 -12.96 9.78
C LEU A 443 1.26 -12.20 10.30
N ASN A 444 2.40 -12.37 9.64
CA ASN A 444 3.60 -11.59 9.86
C ASN A 444 3.63 -10.36 8.91
N GLU A 445 4.72 -9.58 8.94
CA GLU A 445 4.91 -8.39 8.11
C GLU A 445 5.02 -8.67 6.61
N GLN A 446 5.37 -9.90 6.26
CA GLN A 446 5.42 -10.42 4.91
C GLN A 446 4.09 -11.01 4.46
N PHE A 447 3.07 -10.99 5.35
CA PHE A 447 1.77 -11.63 5.14
C PHE A 447 1.87 -13.15 4.93
N GLU A 448 2.85 -13.75 5.57
CA GLU A 448 2.96 -15.19 5.72
C GLU A 448 2.18 -15.62 6.96
N GLU A 449 1.50 -16.74 6.88
CA GLU A 449 0.71 -17.26 7.98
C GLU A 449 1.57 -18.03 8.99
N THR A 450 1.22 -17.89 10.26
CA THR A 450 1.58 -18.80 11.32
C THR A 450 0.30 -19.32 11.94
N ILE A 451 0.07 -20.62 11.84
CA ILE A 451 -1.15 -21.27 12.31
C ILE A 451 -0.81 -22.28 13.39
N LYS A 452 -1.40 -22.09 14.57
CA LYS A 452 -1.24 -23.01 15.70
C LYS A 452 -2.60 -23.56 16.11
N SER A 453 -2.72 -24.86 16.27
CA SER A 453 -3.88 -25.52 16.83
C SER A 453 -3.56 -26.01 18.24
N ARG A 454 -4.60 -26.28 19.06
CA ARG A 454 -4.46 -26.78 20.44
C ARG A 454 -3.60 -28.05 20.58
N TYR A 455 -3.43 -28.81 19.52
CA TYR A 455 -2.78 -30.12 19.55
C TYR A 455 -1.64 -30.30 18.52
N ARG A 456 -1.36 -29.31 17.67
CA ARG A 456 -0.32 -29.40 16.61
C ARG A 456 0.29 -28.02 16.39
N ASP A 457 1.62 -27.96 16.31
CA ASP A 457 2.38 -26.71 16.26
C ASP A 457 2.70 -26.34 14.86
N ASP A 458 2.56 -26.76 13.80
CA ASP A 458 2.88 -26.25 12.45
C ASP A 458 1.84 -26.69 11.40
N PHE A 459 0.84 -25.84 11.19
CA PHE A 459 -0.08 -25.95 10.06
C PHE A 459 0.23 -24.90 9.02
N SER A 460 0.13 -25.27 7.75
CA SER A 460 -0.01 -24.33 6.66
C SER A 460 -1.45 -24.25 6.19
N TYR A 461 -1.83 -23.14 5.58
CA TYR A 461 -3.15 -22.98 4.97
C TYR A 461 -3.51 -24.15 4.01
N ALA A 462 -2.51 -24.69 3.29
CA ALA A 462 -2.72 -25.80 2.39
C ALA A 462 -3.18 -27.10 3.08
N SER A 463 -2.90 -27.27 4.37
CA SER A 463 -3.19 -28.48 5.13
C SER A 463 -4.66 -28.61 5.57
N PHE A 464 -5.45 -27.56 5.41
CA PHE A 464 -6.85 -27.55 5.82
C PHE A 464 -7.78 -28.14 4.76
N SER A 465 -8.90 -28.67 5.20
CA SER A 465 -10.01 -29.04 4.32
C SER A 465 -10.60 -27.82 3.61
N GLU A 466 -11.32 -28.00 2.53
CA GLU A 466 -11.93 -26.89 1.77
C GLU A 466 -12.92 -26.07 2.63
N GLY A 467 -13.67 -26.71 3.53
CA GLY A 467 -14.57 -26.03 4.46
C GLY A 467 -13.82 -25.17 5.50
N GLU A 468 -12.70 -25.67 6.03
CA GLU A 468 -11.85 -24.92 6.95
C GLU A 468 -11.13 -23.76 6.24
N LYS A 469 -10.59 -23.99 5.04
CA LYS A 469 -10.03 -22.93 4.20
C LYS A 469 -11.04 -21.83 3.95
N MET A 470 -12.28 -22.19 3.65
CA MET A 470 -13.35 -21.22 3.43
C MET A 470 -13.62 -20.36 4.66
N ARG A 471 -13.59 -20.94 5.87
CA ARG A 471 -13.73 -20.17 7.13
C ARG A 471 -12.56 -19.18 7.32
N ILE A 472 -11.33 -19.59 6.98
CA ILE A 472 -10.17 -18.70 7.01
C ILE A 472 -10.34 -17.57 5.97
N ASP A 473 -10.73 -17.88 4.75
CA ASP A 473 -10.90 -16.91 3.67
C ASP A 473 -12.00 -15.90 3.98
N LEU A 474 -13.10 -16.36 4.59
CA LEU A 474 -14.16 -15.52 5.12
C LEU A 474 -13.64 -14.57 6.21
N ALA A 475 -12.92 -15.10 7.18
CA ALA A 475 -12.37 -14.32 8.27
C ALA A 475 -11.38 -13.25 7.75
N LEU A 476 -10.54 -13.61 6.79
CA LEU A 476 -9.63 -12.68 6.12
C LEU A 476 -10.40 -11.60 5.35
N MET A 477 -11.38 -11.97 4.54
CA MET A 477 -12.17 -11.02 3.77
C MET A 477 -12.90 -10.02 4.69
N PHE A 478 -13.55 -10.49 5.75
CA PHE A 478 -14.21 -9.60 6.70
C PHE A 478 -13.20 -8.72 7.43
N THR A 479 -12.02 -9.25 7.74
CA THR A 479 -10.92 -8.46 8.31
C THR A 479 -10.51 -7.35 7.38
N TRP A 480 -10.30 -7.64 6.10
CA TRP A 480 -9.92 -6.62 5.12
C TRP A 480 -10.98 -5.53 4.99
N ARG A 481 -12.25 -5.89 5.02
CA ARG A 481 -13.36 -4.94 5.00
C ARG A 481 -13.39 -4.08 6.27
N GLU A 482 -13.20 -4.68 7.45
CA GLU A 482 -13.17 -3.93 8.71
C GLU A 482 -11.98 -2.96 8.78
N ILE A 483 -10.80 -3.39 8.32
CA ILE A 483 -9.62 -2.53 8.22
C ILE A 483 -9.83 -1.39 7.20
N ALA A 484 -10.39 -1.68 6.02
CA ALA A 484 -10.73 -0.67 5.02
C ALA A 484 -11.71 0.37 5.58
N ARG A 485 -12.69 -0.07 6.37
CA ARG A 485 -13.64 0.81 7.07
C ARG A 485 -12.96 1.67 8.12
N LEU A 486 -12.09 1.11 8.94
CA LEU A 486 -11.32 1.83 9.96
C LEU A 486 -10.45 2.93 9.34
N LYS A 487 -9.93 2.69 8.16
CA LYS A 487 -9.10 3.63 7.42
C LYS A 487 -9.88 4.66 6.59
N ASN A 488 -11.19 4.50 6.44
CA ASN A 488 -12.00 5.26 5.48
C ASN A 488 -11.46 5.25 4.04
N SER A 489 -10.71 4.19 3.69
CA SER A 489 -10.01 4.14 2.42
C SER A 489 -10.89 3.59 1.31
N THR A 490 -10.90 2.30 1.15
CA THR A 490 -11.52 1.56 0.04
C THR A 490 -12.84 0.92 0.46
N ASN A 491 -13.60 1.56 1.33
CA ASN A 491 -14.85 1.02 1.84
C ASN A 491 -15.95 1.10 0.78
N THR A 492 -16.61 -0.03 0.53
CA THR A 492 -17.72 -0.16 -0.41
C THR A 492 -18.98 -0.63 0.29
N ASN A 493 -20.15 -0.21 -0.22
CA ASN A 493 -21.43 -0.74 0.25
C ASN A 493 -21.70 -2.16 -0.24
N LEU A 494 -20.96 -2.68 -1.22
CA LEU A 494 -21.26 -3.92 -1.93
C LEU A 494 -20.42 -5.09 -1.41
N LEU A 495 -21.08 -6.23 -1.22
CA LEU A 495 -20.45 -7.53 -1.00
C LEU A 495 -21.20 -8.56 -1.83
N ILE A 496 -20.48 -9.32 -2.64
CA ILE A 496 -21.06 -10.39 -3.48
C ILE A 496 -20.42 -11.71 -3.13
N ILE A 497 -21.25 -12.69 -2.85
CA ILE A 497 -20.87 -14.03 -2.41
C ILE A 497 -21.41 -15.01 -3.45
N ASP A 498 -20.51 -15.69 -4.15
CA ASP A 498 -20.87 -16.54 -5.28
C ASP A 498 -20.66 -18.03 -4.94
N GLU A 499 -21.74 -18.80 -4.90
CA GLU A 499 -21.79 -20.27 -4.74
C GLU A 499 -21.11 -20.86 -3.49
N ILE A 500 -20.82 -20.06 -2.46
CA ILE A 500 -20.14 -20.53 -1.24
C ILE A 500 -21.04 -21.48 -0.44
N PHE A 501 -22.33 -21.18 -0.37
CA PHE A 501 -23.32 -21.99 0.34
C PHE A 501 -23.61 -23.34 -0.31
N ASP A 502 -23.21 -23.49 -1.56
CA ASP A 502 -23.59 -24.67 -2.33
C ASP A 502 -22.63 -25.84 -2.13
N SER A 503 -21.36 -25.60 -1.78
CA SER A 503 -20.32 -26.62 -1.76
C SER A 503 -19.45 -26.67 -0.51
N SER A 504 -19.25 -25.54 0.19
CA SER A 504 -18.13 -25.41 1.14
C SER A 504 -18.55 -25.24 2.60
N LEU A 505 -19.82 -24.96 2.89
CA LEU A 505 -20.31 -24.79 4.25
C LEU A 505 -21.37 -25.86 4.58
N ASP A 506 -21.25 -26.44 5.78
CA ASP A 506 -22.28 -27.25 6.37
C ASP A 506 -23.47 -26.41 6.89
N ALA A 507 -24.53 -27.02 7.38
CA ALA A 507 -25.70 -26.30 7.85
C ALA A 507 -25.38 -25.35 9.01
N THR A 508 -24.54 -25.75 9.93
CA THR A 508 -24.10 -24.94 11.08
C THR A 508 -23.24 -23.76 10.63
N GLY A 509 -22.26 -24.00 9.75
CA GLY A 509 -21.42 -22.96 9.17
C GLY A 509 -22.22 -21.96 8.34
N THR A 510 -23.30 -22.40 7.69
CA THR A 510 -24.23 -21.53 6.96
C THR A 510 -24.98 -20.59 7.92
N ASP A 511 -25.47 -21.07 9.03
CA ASP A 511 -26.19 -20.25 10.01
C ASP A 511 -25.25 -19.27 10.73
N ASP A 512 -24.03 -19.67 11.05
CA ASP A 512 -23.03 -18.80 11.67
C ASP A 512 -22.58 -17.70 10.68
N PHE A 513 -22.43 -18.06 9.43
CA PHE A 513 -22.12 -17.10 8.38
C PHE A 513 -23.26 -16.09 8.18
N LEU A 514 -24.52 -16.53 8.17
CA LEU A 514 -25.68 -15.64 8.09
C LEU A 514 -25.75 -14.68 9.29
N LYS A 515 -25.36 -15.12 10.50
CA LYS A 515 -25.22 -14.23 11.66
C LYS A 515 -24.21 -13.12 11.41
N ILE A 516 -23.06 -13.44 10.79
CA ILE A 516 -22.06 -12.42 10.41
C ILE A 516 -22.66 -11.46 9.39
N LEU A 517 -23.30 -11.97 8.33
CA LEU A 517 -23.90 -11.12 7.30
C LEU A 517 -24.93 -10.14 7.89
N ASN A 518 -25.76 -10.61 8.81
CA ASN A 518 -26.75 -9.78 9.49
C ASN A 518 -26.11 -8.75 10.46
N SER A 519 -24.89 -9.00 10.92
CA SER A 519 -24.14 -8.06 11.76
C SER A 519 -23.43 -6.96 10.97
N LEU A 520 -23.35 -7.08 9.63
CA LEU A 520 -22.71 -6.11 8.75
C LEU A 520 -23.68 -4.96 8.43
N GLU A 521 -23.74 -4.00 9.34
CA GLU A 521 -24.55 -2.78 9.13
C GLU A 521 -24.08 -1.98 7.90
N SER A 522 -25.02 -1.38 7.18
CA SER A 522 -24.78 -0.46 6.05
C SER A 522 -24.12 -1.09 4.81
N GLN A 523 -24.32 -2.37 4.57
CA GLN A 523 -23.80 -3.07 3.40
C GLN A 523 -24.95 -3.70 2.59
N ASN A 524 -24.76 -3.75 1.28
CA ASN A 524 -25.65 -4.45 0.36
C ASN A 524 -24.98 -5.77 -0.02
N ILE A 525 -25.53 -6.85 0.45
CA ILE A 525 -24.97 -8.19 0.32
C ILE A 525 -25.76 -8.98 -0.71
N PHE A 526 -25.09 -9.42 -1.76
CA PHE A 526 -25.63 -10.28 -2.79
C PHE A 526 -25.10 -11.70 -2.59
N VAL A 527 -25.99 -12.63 -2.41
CA VAL A 527 -25.66 -14.06 -2.31
C VAL A 527 -26.16 -14.77 -3.55
N ILE A 528 -25.26 -15.33 -4.33
CA ILE A 528 -25.57 -16.16 -5.48
C ILE A 528 -25.55 -17.61 -5.04
N SER A 529 -26.66 -18.33 -5.20
CA SER A 529 -26.80 -19.73 -4.78
C SER A 529 -27.67 -20.52 -5.74
N HIS A 530 -27.41 -21.81 -5.81
CA HIS A 530 -28.28 -22.81 -6.46
C HIS A 530 -29.35 -23.37 -5.53
N LYS A 531 -29.14 -23.27 -4.20
CA LYS A 531 -30.03 -23.76 -3.15
C LYS A 531 -31.07 -22.72 -2.76
N GLY A 532 -31.69 -22.06 -3.74
CA GLY A 532 -32.65 -20.99 -3.51
C GLY A 532 -33.76 -21.36 -2.55
N ASP A 533 -34.35 -22.56 -2.71
CA ASP A 533 -35.56 -23.00 -1.97
C ASP A 533 -35.38 -23.07 -0.44
N VAL A 534 -34.15 -23.26 0.03
CA VAL A 534 -33.82 -23.35 1.47
C VAL A 534 -33.53 -21.99 2.11
N MET A 535 -33.33 -20.97 1.28
CA MET A 535 -32.81 -19.67 1.74
C MET A 535 -33.81 -18.51 1.56
N PHE A 536 -34.96 -18.72 0.94
CA PHE A 536 -35.92 -17.65 0.60
C PHE A 536 -36.27 -16.75 1.79
N ASP A 537 -36.55 -17.34 2.94
CA ASP A 537 -37.03 -16.61 4.12
C ASP A 537 -35.94 -15.83 4.87
N LYS A 538 -34.67 -15.99 4.45
CA LYS A 538 -33.52 -15.41 5.14
C LYS A 538 -33.00 -14.11 4.48
N PHE A 539 -33.57 -13.69 3.35
CA PHE A 539 -33.12 -12.53 2.58
C PHE A 539 -34.23 -11.51 2.36
N ASN A 540 -33.84 -10.22 2.33
CA ASN A 540 -34.78 -9.11 2.15
C ASN A 540 -35.26 -8.95 0.71
N SER A 541 -34.49 -9.40 -0.26
CA SER A 541 -34.81 -9.31 -1.68
C SER A 541 -34.32 -10.53 -2.42
N ILE A 542 -35.00 -10.85 -3.50
CA ILE A 542 -34.66 -11.98 -4.35
C ILE A 542 -34.60 -11.52 -5.79
N ILE A 543 -33.59 -11.97 -6.51
CA ILE A 543 -33.45 -11.78 -7.95
C ILE A 543 -33.37 -13.15 -8.60
N LYS A 544 -34.24 -13.41 -9.55
CA LYS A 544 -34.26 -14.68 -10.29
C LYS A 544 -33.76 -14.48 -11.71
N PHE A 545 -32.75 -15.28 -12.10
CA PHE A 545 -32.32 -15.37 -13.48
C PHE A 545 -32.91 -16.62 -14.15
N GLU A 546 -33.47 -16.43 -15.32
CA GLU A 546 -34.01 -17.52 -16.14
C GLU A 546 -33.47 -17.45 -17.56
N LYS A 547 -33.34 -18.61 -18.17
CA LYS A 547 -32.98 -18.69 -19.58
C LYS A 547 -34.26 -18.78 -20.42
N GLN A 548 -34.57 -17.69 -21.12
CA GLN A 548 -35.72 -17.67 -22.05
C GLN A 548 -35.18 -17.79 -23.46
N LYS A 549 -35.53 -18.90 -24.13
CA LYS A 549 -34.95 -19.27 -25.44
C LYS A 549 -33.44 -19.39 -25.32
N ASN A 550 -32.70 -18.47 -25.93
CA ASN A 550 -31.23 -18.47 -25.95
C ASN A 550 -30.61 -17.34 -25.11
N PHE A 551 -31.41 -16.55 -24.38
CA PHE A 551 -30.96 -15.39 -23.64
C PHE A 551 -31.26 -15.51 -22.14
N SER A 552 -30.33 -15.04 -21.34
CA SER A 552 -30.55 -14.85 -19.90
C SER A 552 -31.40 -13.61 -19.67
N LYS A 553 -32.43 -13.73 -18.85
CA LYS A 553 -33.26 -12.63 -18.40
C LYS A 553 -33.35 -12.61 -16.89
N MET A 554 -33.36 -11.42 -16.33
CA MET A 554 -33.65 -11.19 -14.94
C MET A 554 -35.17 -11.02 -14.76
N ILE A 555 -35.70 -11.70 -13.75
CA ILE A 555 -37.08 -11.59 -13.31
C ILE A 555 -37.03 -11.17 -11.85
N GLU A 556 -37.65 -10.05 -11.53
CA GLU A 556 -37.93 -9.72 -10.14
C GLU A 556 -39.18 -10.49 -9.75
N PRO A 557 -39.15 -11.31 -8.67
CA PRO A 557 -40.33 -12.02 -8.18
C PRO A 557 -41.36 -11.09 -7.57
#